data_65ed492dc0f19da134198f6604c2d874
#
_entry.id   65ed492dc0f19da134198f6604c2d874
#
_cell.length_a   1.000
_cell.length_b   1.000
_cell.length_c   1.000
_cell.angle_alpha   90.00
_cell.angle_beta   90.00
_cell.angle_gamma   90.00
#
_symmetry.space_group_name_H-M   'P 1'
#
loop_
_entity.id
_entity.type
_entity.pdbx_description
1 polymer ?
#
loop_
_entity_poly.entity_id
_entity_poly.type
_entity_poly.pdbx_seq_one_letter_code
_entity_poly.pdbx_strand_id
1 'polypeptide(L)'
;MSKYGSFPGTRPRRLRTTPVMRRMVAETRLHPADFILPAFVREGVSEPVPIAAMPGVVQHTRDSLKKAAAEAVEAGVSGIMLFGVPEDEKKDALGTPGTDPDGILQVAIRDVRAEVGDELLVMSDLCLDETTDHGHCGVLDDQGRVDNDATLERYAEMAQVQADAGAHVVGPSGMMDGQIGVVRDALDQIGREDVAVLAYTAKYASAFYGPFREAVASSLTGDRKTYQQDPANVRESLRELALDLEEGADMVMVKPAGPYLDILARVADSVDVPVAAYQISGEYSMVEAAAEKGWIDRDRAILETLTGIKRAGAQNILTYWAVEAARMLR
;
A
#
# COMPACT_ATOMS: atom_id res chain seq x y z
N MET A 1 23.71 40.26 9.42
CA MET A 1 24.82 39.28 9.25
C MET A 1 24.16 37.93 8.89
N SER A 2 24.71 37.17 7.92
CA SER A 2 24.18 35.87 7.57
C SER A 2 24.31 34.91 8.75
N LYS A 3 23.21 34.22 9.11
CA LYS A 3 23.19 33.22 10.20
C LYS A 3 24.20 32.08 10.00
N TYR A 4 24.58 31.81 8.74
CA TYR A 4 25.39 30.66 8.38
C TYR A 4 26.83 31.02 7.89
N GLY A 5 27.23 32.29 7.98
CA GLY A 5 28.49 32.75 7.45
C GLY A 5 28.50 32.89 5.91
N SER A 6 29.68 33.05 5.31
CA SER A 6 29.84 33.23 3.87
C SER A 6 31.12 32.54 3.36
N PHE A 7 31.16 32.33 2.01
CA PHE A 7 32.40 31.91 1.33
C PHE A 7 33.47 32.97 1.52
N PRO A 8 34.76 32.59 1.72
CA PRO A 8 35.33 31.25 1.66
C PRO A 8 35.29 30.46 2.98
N GLY A 9 34.83 31.04 4.08
CA GLY A 9 34.76 30.38 5.41
C GLY A 9 33.80 29.22 5.43
N THR A 10 32.56 29.43 4.96
CA THR A 10 31.51 28.42 4.88
C THR A 10 31.63 27.64 3.58
N ARG A 11 31.83 26.32 3.72
CA ARG A 11 32.01 25.40 2.56
C ARG A 11 31.23 24.09 2.80
N PRO A 12 29.95 24.00 2.39
CA PRO A 12 29.14 22.78 2.59
C PRO A 12 29.71 21.53 1.95
N ARG A 13 30.54 21.65 0.88
CA ARG A 13 31.21 20.52 0.24
C ARG A 13 32.09 19.71 1.17
N ARG A 14 32.56 20.27 2.29
CA ARG A 14 33.38 19.56 3.28
C ARG A 14 32.69 18.29 3.81
N LEU A 15 31.34 18.31 3.95
CA LEU A 15 30.55 17.22 4.48
C LEU A 15 30.19 16.12 3.45
N ARG A 16 30.67 16.25 2.19
CA ARG A 16 30.36 15.25 1.13
C ARG A 16 31.60 14.78 0.36
N THR A 17 32.79 15.09 0.84
CA THR A 17 34.05 14.80 0.16
C THR A 17 34.41 13.32 0.07
N THR A 18 33.99 12.52 1.03
CA THR A 18 34.25 11.08 1.07
C THR A 18 32.97 10.28 1.34
N PRO A 19 32.90 9.00 0.95
CA PRO A 19 31.76 8.13 1.27
C PRO A 19 31.50 8.03 2.77
N VAL A 20 32.56 7.93 3.60
CA VAL A 20 32.46 7.85 5.07
C VAL A 20 31.84 9.12 5.63
N MET A 21 32.30 10.31 5.15
CA MET A 21 31.72 11.57 5.58
C MET A 21 30.24 11.65 5.24
N ARG A 22 29.87 11.29 4.01
CA ARG A 22 28.45 11.28 3.60
C ARG A 22 27.60 10.34 4.46
N ARG A 23 28.10 9.13 4.77
CA ARG A 23 27.37 8.19 5.67
C ARG A 23 27.21 8.75 7.08
N MET A 24 28.26 9.41 7.60
CA MET A 24 28.25 9.96 8.97
C MET A 24 27.19 11.05 9.14
N VAL A 25 27.01 11.91 8.14
CA VAL A 25 26.08 13.05 8.19
C VAL A 25 24.72 12.77 7.56
N ALA A 26 24.46 11.54 7.12
CA ALA A 26 23.16 11.17 6.54
C ALA A 26 22.05 11.26 7.61
N GLU A 27 21.07 12.10 7.34
CA GLU A 27 19.90 12.33 8.22
C GLU A 27 18.86 11.21 8.06
N THR A 28 18.67 10.73 6.82
CA THR A 28 17.70 9.67 6.48
C THR A 28 18.44 8.38 6.18
N ARG A 29 17.95 7.29 6.78
CA ARG A 29 18.47 5.93 6.52
C ARG A 29 17.30 4.99 6.32
N LEU A 30 17.41 4.14 5.31
CA LEU A 30 16.51 3.02 5.09
C LEU A 30 16.91 1.85 5.99
N HIS A 31 15.91 1.12 6.45
CA HIS A 31 16.08 -0.13 7.17
C HIS A 31 15.14 -1.18 6.58
N PRO A 32 15.50 -2.47 6.50
CA PRO A 32 14.58 -3.52 6.03
C PRO A 32 13.20 -3.50 6.67
N ALA A 33 13.13 -3.17 7.97
CA ALA A 33 11.87 -3.05 8.70
C ALA A 33 11.00 -1.85 8.30
N ASP A 34 11.49 -0.94 7.48
CA ASP A 34 10.67 0.15 6.93
C ASP A 34 9.73 -0.35 5.81
N PHE A 35 9.97 -1.56 5.27
CA PHE A 35 9.31 -2.03 4.06
C PHE A 35 8.14 -2.97 4.36
N ILE A 36 7.11 -2.86 3.51
CA ILE A 36 5.95 -3.74 3.44
C ILE A 36 5.87 -4.25 2.01
N LEU A 37 5.76 -5.57 1.82
CA LEU A 37 5.66 -6.23 0.52
C LEU A 37 4.21 -6.32 0.06
N PRO A 38 3.76 -5.62 -1.00
CA PRO A 38 2.48 -5.91 -1.64
C PRO A 38 2.55 -7.23 -2.42
N ALA A 39 1.57 -8.12 -2.21
CA ALA A 39 1.52 -9.42 -2.87
C ALA A 39 0.11 -9.77 -3.34
N PHE A 40 -0.01 -10.28 -4.57
CA PHE A 40 -1.26 -10.70 -5.18
C PHE A 40 -1.38 -12.21 -5.09
N VAL A 41 -2.53 -12.72 -4.65
CA VAL A 41 -2.83 -14.15 -4.66
C VAL A 41 -4.01 -14.41 -5.58
N ARG A 42 -3.83 -15.30 -6.56
CA ARG A 42 -4.87 -15.61 -7.55
C ARG A 42 -5.48 -16.97 -7.29
N GLU A 43 -6.80 -17.00 -7.32
CA GLU A 43 -7.58 -18.23 -7.22
C GLU A 43 -7.48 -19.07 -8.50
N GLY A 44 -7.59 -20.40 -8.38
CA GLY A 44 -7.70 -21.31 -9.51
C GLY A 44 -6.42 -21.55 -10.32
N VAL A 45 -5.27 -20.95 -9.91
CA VAL A 45 -4.00 -21.14 -10.65
C VAL A 45 -3.09 -22.17 -9.97
N SER A 46 -2.40 -22.97 -10.79
CA SER A 46 -1.44 -24.00 -10.33
C SER A 46 0.01 -23.48 -10.30
N GLU A 47 0.31 -22.42 -11.03
CA GLU A 47 1.63 -21.79 -11.13
C GLU A 47 1.48 -20.26 -10.99
N PRO A 48 2.51 -19.56 -10.48
CA PRO A 48 2.51 -18.09 -10.43
C PRO A 48 2.34 -17.48 -11.83
N VAL A 49 1.46 -16.49 -11.95
CA VAL A 49 1.17 -15.82 -13.22
C VAL A 49 1.93 -14.51 -13.29
N PRO A 50 2.90 -14.33 -14.22
CA PRO A 50 3.61 -13.06 -14.37
C PRO A 50 2.67 -11.90 -14.73
N ILE A 51 2.93 -10.71 -14.16
CA ILE A 51 2.23 -9.48 -14.51
C ILE A 51 3.09 -8.75 -15.54
N ALA A 52 2.63 -8.67 -16.80
CA ALA A 52 3.44 -8.17 -17.91
C ALA A 52 3.89 -6.71 -17.70
N ALA A 53 3.02 -5.88 -17.14
CA ALA A 53 3.33 -4.48 -16.85
C ALA A 53 4.24 -4.28 -15.60
N MET A 54 4.56 -5.35 -14.85
CA MET A 54 5.37 -5.28 -13.63
C MET A 54 6.45 -6.38 -13.64
N PRO A 55 7.57 -6.20 -14.37
CA PRO A 55 8.60 -7.21 -14.48
C PRO A 55 9.08 -7.75 -13.13
N GLY A 56 9.07 -9.08 -12.94
CA GLY A 56 9.45 -9.73 -11.69
C GLY A 56 8.34 -9.87 -10.64
N VAL A 57 7.20 -9.19 -10.80
CA VAL A 57 6.03 -9.34 -9.93
C VAL A 57 5.06 -10.35 -10.54
N VAL A 58 4.45 -11.17 -9.68
CA VAL A 58 3.53 -12.23 -10.10
C VAL A 58 2.23 -12.19 -9.29
N GLN A 59 1.17 -12.74 -9.85
CA GLN A 59 0.03 -13.23 -9.08
C GLN A 59 0.42 -14.62 -8.55
N HIS A 60 0.49 -14.75 -7.25
CA HIS A 60 0.94 -15.97 -6.57
C HIS A 60 -0.13 -17.05 -6.57
N THR A 61 0.30 -18.31 -6.58
CA THR A 61 -0.47 -19.41 -6.00
C THR A 61 -0.41 -19.31 -4.48
N ARG A 62 -1.25 -20.05 -3.75
CA ARG A 62 -1.19 -20.15 -2.28
C ARG A 62 0.21 -20.59 -1.80
N ASP A 63 0.81 -21.61 -2.45
CA ASP A 63 2.13 -22.12 -2.06
C ASP A 63 3.28 -21.18 -2.39
N SER A 64 3.24 -20.47 -3.52
CA SER A 64 4.27 -19.49 -3.85
C SER A 64 4.16 -18.23 -2.97
N LEU A 65 2.95 -17.87 -2.52
CA LEU A 65 2.74 -16.77 -1.58
C LEU A 65 3.39 -17.06 -0.22
N LYS A 66 3.22 -18.27 0.32
CA LYS A 66 3.88 -18.70 1.57
C LYS A 66 5.41 -18.56 1.47
N LYS A 67 5.99 -18.99 0.33
CA LYS A 67 7.43 -18.82 0.07
C LYS A 67 7.83 -17.35 0.03
N ALA A 68 7.06 -16.50 -0.64
CA ALA A 68 7.34 -15.05 -0.70
C ALA A 68 7.26 -14.40 0.69
N ALA A 69 6.33 -14.84 1.55
CA ALA A 69 6.23 -14.39 2.93
C ALA A 69 7.46 -14.83 3.76
N ALA A 70 7.90 -16.08 3.64
CA ALA A 70 9.11 -16.56 4.29
C ALA A 70 10.36 -15.80 3.83
N GLU A 71 10.50 -15.51 2.52
CA GLU A 71 11.59 -14.69 1.99
C GLU A 71 11.56 -13.25 2.52
N ALA A 72 10.38 -12.68 2.75
CA ALA A 72 10.22 -11.36 3.36
C ALA A 72 10.72 -11.36 4.81
N VAL A 73 10.39 -12.38 5.60
CA VAL A 73 10.92 -12.60 6.95
C VAL A 73 12.44 -12.67 6.93
N GLU A 74 13.01 -13.55 6.09
CA GLU A 74 14.46 -13.70 5.94
C GLU A 74 15.16 -12.39 5.56
N ALA A 75 14.52 -11.56 4.74
CA ALA A 75 15.03 -10.25 4.35
C ALA A 75 14.91 -9.19 5.46
N GLY A 76 14.14 -9.44 6.51
CA GLY A 76 13.89 -8.51 7.61
C GLY A 76 12.83 -7.45 7.28
N VAL A 77 11.97 -7.73 6.30
CA VAL A 77 10.79 -6.91 5.96
C VAL A 77 9.76 -7.05 7.08
N SER A 78 9.05 -5.97 7.44
CA SER A 78 8.13 -5.98 8.59
C SER A 78 6.72 -6.45 8.28
N GLY A 79 6.26 -6.35 7.04
CA GLY A 79 4.88 -6.68 6.71
C GLY A 79 4.68 -7.12 5.26
N ILE A 80 3.57 -7.79 5.05
CA ILE A 80 3.06 -8.16 3.72
C ILE A 80 1.62 -7.66 3.58
N MET A 81 1.32 -6.92 2.51
CA MET A 81 -0.03 -6.46 2.18
C MET A 81 -0.62 -7.37 1.10
N LEU A 82 -1.69 -8.08 1.43
CA LEU A 82 -2.30 -9.08 0.57
C LEU A 82 -3.46 -8.51 -0.25
N PHE A 83 -3.49 -8.86 -1.53
CA PHE A 83 -4.56 -8.57 -2.48
C PHE A 83 -5.08 -9.90 -3.04
N GLY A 84 -6.37 -10.17 -2.86
CA GLY A 84 -7.00 -11.41 -3.34
C GLY A 84 -7.59 -11.21 -4.74
N VAL A 85 -7.25 -12.09 -5.67
CA VAL A 85 -7.78 -12.07 -7.04
C VAL A 85 -8.64 -13.32 -7.25
N PRO A 86 -9.98 -13.23 -7.05
CA PRO A 86 -10.88 -14.35 -7.26
C PRO A 86 -11.00 -14.68 -8.75
N GLU A 87 -11.52 -15.87 -9.05
CA GLU A 87 -11.93 -16.23 -10.43
C GLU A 87 -13.02 -15.25 -10.92
N ASP A 88 -12.95 -14.88 -12.19
CA ASP A 88 -13.86 -13.85 -12.75
C ASP A 88 -15.34 -14.26 -12.65
N GLU A 89 -15.64 -15.56 -12.72
CA GLU A 89 -16.99 -16.11 -12.61
C GLU A 89 -17.60 -15.97 -11.20
N LYS A 90 -16.78 -15.71 -10.18
CA LYS A 90 -17.21 -15.51 -8.81
C LYS A 90 -17.48 -14.04 -8.47
N LYS A 91 -16.97 -13.13 -9.29
CA LYS A 91 -17.19 -11.70 -9.12
C LYS A 91 -18.66 -11.36 -9.38
N ASP A 92 -19.22 -10.47 -8.54
CA ASP A 92 -20.58 -10.00 -8.69
C ASP A 92 -20.71 -8.49 -8.37
N ALA A 93 -21.89 -7.93 -8.51
CA ALA A 93 -22.14 -6.50 -8.28
C ALA A 93 -21.94 -6.05 -6.83
N LEU A 94 -21.96 -6.98 -5.86
CA LEU A 94 -21.82 -6.70 -4.43
C LEU A 94 -20.43 -7.04 -3.89
N GLY A 95 -19.55 -7.62 -4.70
CA GLY A 95 -18.23 -8.06 -4.28
C GLY A 95 -18.28 -9.21 -3.26
N THR A 96 -19.24 -10.13 -3.40
CA THR A 96 -19.46 -11.24 -2.46
C THR A 96 -18.20 -12.04 -2.13
N PRO A 97 -17.24 -12.32 -3.05
CA PRO A 97 -16.00 -13.00 -2.70
C PRO A 97 -15.15 -12.27 -1.64
N GLY A 98 -15.33 -10.95 -1.50
CA GLY A 98 -14.61 -10.15 -0.50
C GLY A 98 -15.11 -10.37 0.93
N THR A 99 -16.36 -10.81 1.10
CA THR A 99 -17.00 -11.10 2.40
C THR A 99 -17.16 -12.60 2.66
N ASP A 100 -16.75 -13.45 1.72
CA ASP A 100 -16.79 -14.90 1.89
C ASP A 100 -15.65 -15.35 2.84
N PRO A 101 -15.93 -16.00 3.97
CA PRO A 101 -14.89 -16.53 4.86
C PRO A 101 -13.90 -17.47 4.17
N ASP A 102 -14.32 -18.12 3.08
CA ASP A 102 -13.47 -19.01 2.27
C ASP A 102 -13.00 -18.36 0.96
N GLY A 103 -13.17 -17.04 0.80
CA GLY A 103 -12.62 -16.26 -0.29
C GLY A 103 -11.10 -16.32 -0.34
N ILE A 104 -10.54 -16.12 -1.54
CA ILE A 104 -9.09 -16.31 -1.76
C ILE A 104 -8.22 -15.43 -0.86
N LEU A 105 -8.64 -14.20 -0.54
CA LEU A 105 -7.91 -13.31 0.36
C LEU A 105 -7.88 -13.87 1.79
N GLN A 106 -9.04 -14.30 2.32
CA GLN A 106 -9.18 -14.88 3.65
C GLN A 106 -8.39 -16.19 3.80
N VAL A 107 -8.42 -17.02 2.76
CA VAL A 107 -7.59 -18.24 2.68
C VAL A 107 -6.10 -17.87 2.70
N ALA A 108 -5.70 -16.87 1.93
CA ALA A 108 -4.30 -16.42 1.88
C ALA A 108 -3.81 -15.84 3.21
N ILE A 109 -4.66 -15.08 3.91
CA ILE A 109 -4.34 -14.57 5.25
C ILE A 109 -4.05 -15.75 6.19
N ARG A 110 -4.92 -16.77 6.24
CA ARG A 110 -4.71 -17.97 7.06
C ARG A 110 -3.43 -18.72 6.68
N ASP A 111 -3.17 -18.89 5.37
CA ASP A 111 -1.99 -19.59 4.88
C ASP A 111 -0.69 -18.89 5.27
N VAL A 112 -0.61 -17.56 5.09
CA VAL A 112 0.56 -16.77 5.45
C VAL A 112 0.74 -16.74 6.97
N ARG A 113 -0.34 -16.56 7.74
CA ARG A 113 -0.29 -16.63 9.22
C ARG A 113 0.25 -17.98 9.71
N ALA A 114 -0.19 -19.08 9.11
CA ALA A 114 0.30 -20.41 9.45
C ALA A 114 1.77 -20.62 9.10
N GLU A 115 2.28 -20.00 8.04
CA GLU A 115 3.66 -20.09 7.58
C GLU A 115 4.64 -19.28 8.41
N VAL A 116 4.30 -18.00 8.69
CA VAL A 116 5.27 -17.05 9.29
C VAL A 116 4.95 -16.68 10.75
N GLY A 117 3.80 -17.07 11.28
CA GLY A 117 3.39 -16.72 12.65
C GLY A 117 3.36 -15.21 12.86
N ASP A 118 4.07 -14.75 13.91
CA ASP A 118 4.19 -13.35 14.28
C ASP A 118 5.52 -12.70 13.80
N GLU A 119 6.28 -13.39 12.94
CA GLU A 119 7.54 -12.84 12.41
C GLU A 119 7.32 -11.83 11.28
N LEU A 120 6.10 -11.75 10.71
CA LEU A 120 5.71 -10.82 9.66
C LEU A 120 4.29 -10.32 9.94
N LEU A 121 4.06 -9.01 9.89
CA LEU A 121 2.71 -8.46 9.96
C LEU A 121 1.93 -8.81 8.70
N VAL A 122 0.86 -9.58 8.85
CA VAL A 122 -0.07 -9.90 7.75
C VAL A 122 -1.11 -8.80 7.69
N MET A 123 -1.08 -8.05 6.61
CA MET A 123 -1.99 -6.94 6.31
C MET A 123 -2.87 -7.32 5.13
N SER A 124 -4.09 -6.85 5.10
CA SER A 124 -5.03 -7.09 3.99
C SER A 124 -5.56 -5.80 3.41
N ASP A 125 -5.64 -5.71 2.09
CA ASP A 125 -6.41 -4.64 1.45
C ASP A 125 -7.90 -4.86 1.71
N LEU A 126 -8.60 -3.81 2.12
CA LEU A 126 -10.03 -3.83 2.36
C LEU A 126 -10.70 -2.94 1.32
N CYS A 127 -11.04 -3.54 0.19
CA CYS A 127 -11.66 -2.90 -0.96
C CYS A 127 -12.46 -3.92 -1.78
N LEU A 128 -13.44 -3.44 -2.53
CA LEU A 128 -14.30 -4.29 -3.36
C LEU A 128 -13.81 -4.43 -4.81
N ASP A 129 -12.82 -3.68 -5.25
CA ASP A 129 -12.46 -3.57 -6.67
C ASP A 129 -11.86 -4.85 -7.28
N GLU A 130 -11.31 -5.73 -6.47
CA GLU A 130 -10.87 -7.06 -6.91
C GLU A 130 -12.02 -8.06 -7.05
N THR A 131 -13.12 -7.81 -6.33
CA THR A 131 -14.21 -8.79 -6.13
C THR A 131 -15.51 -8.40 -6.83
N THR A 132 -15.65 -7.14 -7.29
CA THR A 132 -16.80 -6.69 -8.08
C THR A 132 -16.61 -6.97 -9.57
N ASP A 133 -17.71 -7.30 -10.25
CA ASP A 133 -17.76 -7.56 -11.70
C ASP A 133 -17.56 -6.28 -12.54
N HIS A 134 -17.82 -5.12 -11.96
CA HIS A 134 -17.62 -3.80 -12.58
C HIS A 134 -16.31 -3.12 -12.18
N GLY A 135 -15.54 -3.64 -11.21
CA GLY A 135 -14.21 -3.16 -10.81
C GLY A 135 -14.17 -1.83 -10.06
N HIS A 136 -15.28 -1.30 -9.57
CA HIS A 136 -15.30 -0.16 -8.66
C HIS A 136 -15.05 -0.60 -7.21
N CYS A 137 -14.56 0.34 -6.38
CA CYS A 137 -14.28 0.10 -4.96
C CYS A 137 -15.53 0.04 -4.08
N GLY A 138 -16.72 0.19 -4.63
CA GLY A 138 -17.98 0.19 -3.90
C GLY A 138 -19.14 -0.34 -4.71
N VAL A 139 -20.25 -0.56 -4.04
CA VAL A 139 -21.53 -0.97 -4.63
C VAL A 139 -22.06 0.14 -5.53
N LEU A 140 -22.67 -0.21 -6.66
CA LEU A 140 -23.26 0.78 -7.57
C LEU A 140 -24.75 0.96 -7.33
N ASP A 141 -25.23 2.22 -7.44
CA ASP A 141 -26.64 2.55 -7.47
C ASP A 141 -27.27 2.23 -8.85
N ASP A 142 -28.59 2.41 -8.97
CA ASP A 142 -29.34 2.18 -10.22
C ASP A 142 -28.88 3.08 -11.39
N GLN A 143 -28.07 4.10 -11.13
CA GLN A 143 -27.50 5.00 -12.14
C GLN A 143 -26.04 4.66 -12.48
N GLY A 144 -25.49 3.59 -11.91
CA GLY A 144 -24.10 3.14 -12.09
C GLY A 144 -23.07 4.01 -11.35
N ARG A 145 -23.49 4.74 -10.31
CA ARG A 145 -22.59 5.52 -9.45
C ARG A 145 -22.30 4.74 -8.17
N VAL A 146 -21.12 4.93 -7.61
CA VAL A 146 -20.79 4.31 -6.32
C VAL A 146 -21.69 4.90 -5.23
N ASP A 147 -22.43 4.01 -4.55
CA ASP A 147 -23.24 4.32 -3.38
C ASP A 147 -22.36 4.17 -2.12
N ASN A 148 -22.06 5.30 -1.49
CA ASN A 148 -21.20 5.35 -0.32
C ASN A 148 -21.73 4.49 0.83
N ASP A 149 -22.99 4.71 1.20
CA ASP A 149 -23.57 4.12 2.43
C ASP A 149 -23.80 2.63 2.27
N ALA A 150 -24.28 2.15 1.11
CA ALA A 150 -24.37 0.73 0.81
C ALA A 150 -23.00 0.04 0.76
N THR A 151 -21.94 0.78 0.37
CA THR A 151 -20.57 0.26 0.38
C THR A 151 -20.04 0.08 1.79
N LEU A 152 -20.36 0.97 2.73
CA LEU A 152 -19.93 0.88 4.13
C LEU A 152 -20.42 -0.42 4.81
N GLU A 153 -21.63 -0.87 4.49
CA GLU A 153 -22.15 -2.15 5.01
C GLU A 153 -21.26 -3.33 4.58
N ARG A 154 -20.83 -3.33 3.31
CA ARG A 154 -19.92 -4.37 2.79
C ARG A 154 -18.53 -4.28 3.42
N TYR A 155 -18.03 -3.07 3.68
CA TYR A 155 -16.73 -2.88 4.33
C TYR A 155 -16.72 -3.37 5.78
N ALA A 156 -17.82 -3.18 6.52
CA ALA A 156 -17.98 -3.76 7.84
C ALA A 156 -17.87 -5.30 7.82
N GLU A 157 -18.58 -5.97 6.89
CA GLU A 157 -18.52 -7.41 6.72
C GLU A 157 -17.12 -7.90 6.32
N MET A 158 -16.46 -7.19 5.39
CA MET A 158 -15.08 -7.51 4.96
C MET A 158 -14.09 -7.41 6.13
N ALA A 159 -14.19 -6.36 6.94
CA ALA A 159 -13.32 -6.17 8.10
C ALA A 159 -13.41 -7.36 9.06
N GLN A 160 -14.64 -7.82 9.34
CA GLN A 160 -14.88 -8.96 10.23
C GLN A 160 -14.27 -10.25 9.70
N VAL A 161 -14.51 -10.59 8.43
CA VAL A 161 -13.98 -11.86 7.87
C VAL A 161 -12.47 -11.84 7.68
N GLN A 162 -11.87 -10.67 7.39
CA GLN A 162 -10.41 -10.53 7.30
C GLN A 162 -9.75 -10.65 8.69
N ALA A 163 -10.34 -10.04 9.71
CA ALA A 163 -9.88 -10.15 11.09
C ALA A 163 -10.00 -11.58 11.62
N ASP A 164 -11.10 -12.27 11.36
CA ASP A 164 -11.31 -13.68 11.72
C ASP A 164 -10.35 -14.62 10.99
N ALA A 165 -9.96 -14.29 9.77
CA ALA A 165 -8.93 -15.00 9.04
C ALA A 165 -7.51 -14.82 9.64
N GLY A 166 -7.31 -13.82 10.52
CA GLY A 166 -6.06 -13.58 11.24
C GLY A 166 -5.22 -12.41 10.73
N ALA A 167 -5.81 -11.45 10.01
CA ALA A 167 -5.13 -10.21 9.67
C ALA A 167 -4.71 -9.46 10.94
N HIS A 168 -3.49 -8.92 10.96
CA HIS A 168 -3.02 -8.04 12.02
C HIS A 168 -3.43 -6.58 11.76
N VAL A 169 -3.54 -6.22 10.48
CA VAL A 169 -3.88 -4.88 10.03
C VAL A 169 -4.83 -4.99 8.85
N VAL A 170 -5.91 -4.24 8.87
CA VAL A 170 -6.78 -4.05 7.70
C VAL A 170 -6.54 -2.68 7.08
N GLY A 171 -6.51 -2.61 5.74
CA GLY A 171 -6.23 -1.39 5.00
C GLY A 171 -7.41 -0.92 4.16
N PRO A 172 -8.40 -0.19 4.72
CA PRO A 172 -9.51 0.35 3.95
C PRO A 172 -9.03 1.29 2.86
N SER A 173 -9.19 0.88 1.60
CA SER A 173 -8.59 1.58 0.45
C SER A 173 -9.61 2.16 -0.55
N GLY A 174 -10.90 2.09 -0.22
CA GLY A 174 -11.98 2.49 -1.12
C GLY A 174 -12.26 3.98 -1.20
N MET A 175 -11.81 4.76 -0.23
CA MET A 175 -12.06 6.21 -0.15
C MET A 175 -13.56 6.56 0.01
N MET A 176 -14.30 5.75 0.76
CA MET A 176 -15.68 6.07 1.12
C MET A 176 -15.70 6.97 2.37
N ASP A 177 -16.58 7.96 2.39
CA ASP A 177 -16.79 8.80 3.56
C ASP A 177 -17.25 7.95 4.75
N GLY A 178 -16.58 8.05 5.91
CA GLY A 178 -16.91 7.27 7.12
C GLY A 178 -16.39 5.83 7.13
N GLN A 179 -15.59 5.42 6.15
CA GLN A 179 -15.14 4.03 6.03
C GLN A 179 -14.30 3.56 7.22
N ILE A 180 -13.47 4.44 7.79
CA ILE A 180 -12.57 4.07 8.89
C ILE A 180 -13.39 3.81 10.17
N GLY A 181 -14.35 4.69 10.47
CA GLY A 181 -15.23 4.53 11.63
C GLY A 181 -16.04 3.24 11.58
N VAL A 182 -16.66 2.94 10.42
CA VAL A 182 -17.43 1.72 10.23
C VAL A 182 -16.57 0.46 10.36
N VAL A 183 -15.35 0.47 9.81
CA VAL A 183 -14.40 -0.65 9.91
C VAL A 183 -13.96 -0.84 11.36
N ARG A 184 -13.61 0.24 12.09
CA ARG A 184 -13.22 0.17 13.51
C ARG A 184 -14.36 -0.39 14.37
N ASP A 185 -15.56 0.16 14.21
CA ASP A 185 -16.75 -0.30 14.94
C ASP A 185 -17.05 -1.78 14.67
N ALA A 186 -16.92 -2.23 13.41
CA ALA A 186 -17.16 -3.61 13.04
C ALA A 186 -16.16 -4.60 13.67
N LEU A 187 -14.89 -4.21 13.76
CA LEU A 187 -13.85 -4.99 14.44
C LEU A 187 -14.11 -5.07 15.95
N ASP A 188 -14.44 -3.96 16.59
CA ASP A 188 -14.71 -3.90 18.02
C ASP A 188 -15.94 -4.71 18.40
N GLN A 189 -16.99 -4.70 17.55
CA GLN A 189 -18.22 -5.49 17.77
C GLN A 189 -17.99 -7.00 17.83
N ILE A 190 -16.97 -7.50 17.15
CA ILE A 190 -16.62 -8.94 17.19
C ILE A 190 -15.48 -9.25 18.16
N GLY A 191 -15.06 -8.29 19.00
CA GLY A 191 -13.99 -8.43 19.98
C GLY A 191 -12.58 -8.52 19.37
N ARG A 192 -12.35 -7.83 18.25
CA ARG A 192 -11.06 -7.76 17.56
C ARG A 192 -10.45 -6.34 17.64
N GLU A 193 -10.45 -5.80 18.86
CA GLU A 193 -9.82 -4.52 19.19
C GLU A 193 -8.29 -4.55 18.99
N ASP A 194 -7.71 -5.74 18.86
CA ASP A 194 -6.29 -5.99 18.59
C ASP A 194 -5.89 -5.78 17.14
N VAL A 195 -6.85 -5.73 16.19
CA VAL A 195 -6.58 -5.50 14.76
C VAL A 195 -6.45 -4.01 14.48
N ALA A 196 -5.29 -3.61 13.96
CA ALA A 196 -5.04 -2.22 13.61
C ALA A 196 -5.69 -1.82 12.27
N VAL A 197 -6.03 -0.53 12.13
CA VAL A 197 -6.57 0.06 10.90
C VAL A 197 -5.53 0.98 10.26
N LEU A 198 -5.07 0.63 9.05
CA LEU A 198 -4.23 1.48 8.20
C LEU A 198 -5.11 2.22 7.19
N ALA A 199 -5.46 3.46 7.49
CA ALA A 199 -6.28 4.28 6.60
C ALA A 199 -5.50 4.70 5.34
N TYR A 200 -6.11 4.51 4.16
CA TYR A 200 -5.59 5.06 2.90
C TYR A 200 -6.01 6.54 2.73
N THR A 201 -5.76 7.32 3.72
CA THR A 201 -6.23 8.69 3.96
C THR A 201 -6.09 9.62 2.77
N ALA A 202 -4.96 9.56 2.07
CA ALA A 202 -4.67 10.42 0.93
C ALA A 202 -4.41 9.55 -0.32
N LYS A 203 -5.47 8.95 -0.86
CA LYS A 203 -5.41 8.16 -2.10
C LYS A 203 -5.94 8.96 -3.28
N TYR A 204 -5.06 9.33 -4.18
CA TYR A 204 -5.36 10.16 -5.33
C TYR A 204 -5.77 9.34 -6.55
N ALA A 205 -6.70 9.87 -7.36
CA ALA A 205 -6.97 9.38 -8.70
C ALA A 205 -5.71 9.60 -9.57
N SER A 206 -5.06 8.50 -9.95
CA SER A 206 -3.74 8.58 -10.57
C SER A 206 -3.68 7.84 -11.90
N ALA A 207 -2.96 8.42 -12.87
CA ALA A 207 -2.63 7.76 -14.12
C ALA A 207 -1.65 6.59 -13.94
N PHE A 208 -0.97 6.50 -12.79
CA PHE A 208 0.03 5.48 -12.50
C PHE A 208 -0.53 4.16 -11.96
N TYR A 209 -1.86 3.98 -11.91
CA TYR A 209 -2.48 2.70 -11.49
C TYR A 209 -2.64 1.67 -12.62
N GLY A 210 -2.20 1.98 -13.84
CA GLY A 210 -2.35 1.07 -14.98
C GLY A 210 -1.87 -0.36 -14.71
N PRO A 211 -0.62 -0.57 -14.25
CA PRO A 211 -0.11 -1.91 -13.98
C PRO A 211 -0.82 -2.64 -12.83
N PHE A 212 -1.36 -1.92 -11.84
CA PHE A 212 -2.16 -2.52 -10.76
C PHE A 212 -3.47 -3.12 -11.28
N ARG A 213 -4.11 -2.47 -12.26
CA ARG A 213 -5.35 -3.01 -12.87
C ARG A 213 -5.12 -4.37 -13.52
N GLU A 214 -3.96 -4.57 -14.16
CA GLU A 214 -3.55 -5.88 -14.68
C GLU A 214 -3.30 -6.87 -13.53
N ALA A 215 -2.61 -6.42 -12.47
CA ALA A 215 -2.25 -7.26 -11.32
C ALA A 215 -3.46 -7.86 -10.58
N VAL A 216 -4.59 -7.13 -10.52
CA VAL A 216 -5.83 -7.59 -9.87
C VAL A 216 -6.89 -8.07 -10.86
N ALA A 217 -6.55 -8.22 -12.15
CA ALA A 217 -7.51 -8.57 -13.20
C ALA A 217 -8.79 -7.71 -13.14
N SER A 218 -8.61 -6.38 -13.08
CA SER A 218 -9.70 -5.43 -12.89
C SER A 218 -10.62 -5.35 -14.09
N SER A 219 -11.93 -5.42 -13.86
CA SER A 219 -12.99 -5.25 -14.87
C SER A 219 -13.33 -3.77 -15.12
N LEU A 220 -12.65 -2.83 -14.46
CA LEU A 220 -13.01 -1.41 -14.45
C LEU A 220 -13.03 -0.79 -15.85
N THR A 221 -14.18 -0.26 -16.22
CA THR A 221 -14.36 0.66 -17.35
C THR A 221 -14.64 2.07 -16.82
N GLY A 222 -13.86 3.07 -17.28
CA GLY A 222 -13.98 4.43 -16.76
C GLY A 222 -12.90 4.80 -15.75
N ASP A 223 -13.25 5.62 -14.75
CA ASP A 223 -12.31 6.11 -13.74
C ASP A 223 -12.91 6.10 -12.32
N ARG A 224 -12.12 6.47 -11.33
CA ARG A 224 -12.48 6.48 -9.90
C ARG A 224 -12.48 7.88 -9.30
N LYS A 225 -12.62 8.92 -10.13
CA LYS A 225 -12.50 10.33 -9.70
C LYS A 225 -13.66 10.81 -8.83
N THR A 226 -14.75 10.05 -8.76
CA THR A 226 -15.89 10.38 -7.90
C THR A 226 -15.66 10.08 -6.42
N TYR A 227 -14.61 9.27 -6.11
CA TYR A 227 -14.27 8.91 -4.73
C TYR A 227 -12.76 8.96 -4.42
N GLN A 228 -11.87 8.84 -5.39
CA GLN A 228 -10.44 9.11 -5.16
C GLN A 228 -10.16 10.61 -5.31
N GLN A 229 -9.22 11.13 -4.51
CA GLN A 229 -8.91 12.54 -4.44
C GLN A 229 -8.38 13.12 -5.77
N ASP A 230 -8.70 14.37 -6.04
CA ASP A 230 -8.19 15.07 -7.23
C ASP A 230 -6.71 15.41 -7.05
N PRO A 231 -5.83 15.05 -8.03
CA PRO A 231 -4.41 15.39 -7.99
C PRO A 231 -4.08 16.88 -7.81
N ALA A 232 -5.00 17.77 -8.12
CA ALA A 232 -4.81 19.21 -7.95
C ALA A 232 -4.99 19.71 -6.50
N ASN A 233 -5.52 18.86 -5.59
CA ASN A 233 -5.92 19.26 -4.26
C ASN A 233 -4.95 18.74 -3.17
N VAL A 234 -4.59 19.65 -2.25
CA VAL A 234 -3.78 19.33 -1.06
C VAL A 234 -4.63 19.40 0.22
N ARG A 235 -5.51 20.41 0.31
CA ARG A 235 -6.27 20.67 1.55
C ARG A 235 -7.29 19.59 1.84
N GLU A 236 -7.79 18.95 0.81
CA GLU A 236 -8.69 17.80 0.90
C GLU A 236 -8.02 16.66 1.67
N SER A 237 -6.79 16.29 1.31
CA SER A 237 -6.05 15.24 2.01
C SER A 237 -5.83 15.52 3.50
N LEU A 238 -5.61 16.77 3.88
CA LEU A 238 -5.47 17.15 5.29
C LEU A 238 -6.81 17.13 6.04
N ARG A 239 -7.91 17.35 5.32
CA ARG A 239 -9.25 17.20 5.88
C ARG A 239 -9.61 15.73 6.08
N GLU A 240 -9.37 14.88 5.09
CA GLU A 240 -9.55 13.44 5.20
C GLU A 240 -8.71 12.86 6.34
N LEU A 241 -7.45 13.30 6.45
CA LEU A 241 -6.58 12.93 7.55
C LEU A 241 -7.20 13.17 8.92
N ALA A 242 -7.81 14.35 9.11
CA ALA A 242 -8.45 14.69 10.38
C ALA A 242 -9.68 13.81 10.65
N LEU A 243 -10.47 13.52 9.62
CA LEU A 243 -11.64 12.64 9.72
C LEU A 243 -11.23 11.20 10.03
N ASP A 244 -10.30 10.61 9.28
CA ASP A 244 -9.83 9.26 9.50
C ASP A 244 -9.25 9.04 10.93
N LEU A 245 -8.52 10.05 11.46
CA LEU A 245 -8.00 10.01 12.83
C LEU A 245 -9.13 10.09 13.87
N GLU A 246 -10.13 10.95 13.67
CA GLU A 246 -11.32 11.03 14.52
C GLU A 246 -12.15 9.73 14.47
N GLU A 247 -12.15 9.05 13.35
CA GLU A 247 -12.81 7.75 13.11
C GLU A 247 -12.03 6.56 13.67
N GLY A 248 -10.81 6.73 14.14
CA GLY A 248 -10.05 5.69 14.83
C GLY A 248 -8.96 5.01 13.98
N ALA A 249 -8.38 5.68 12.98
CA ALA A 249 -7.21 5.18 12.27
C ALA A 249 -6.01 5.06 13.22
N ASP A 250 -5.36 3.88 13.25
CA ASP A 250 -4.11 3.64 13.99
C ASP A 250 -2.89 4.08 13.20
N MET A 251 -2.98 4.04 11.88
CA MET A 251 -1.95 4.42 10.92
C MET A 251 -2.60 5.10 9.73
N VAL A 252 -1.86 6.00 9.07
CA VAL A 252 -2.34 6.71 7.87
C VAL A 252 -1.39 6.53 6.70
N MET A 253 -1.90 6.60 5.47
CA MET A 253 -1.09 6.37 4.27
C MET A 253 -1.36 7.39 3.16
N VAL A 254 -0.29 7.76 2.44
CA VAL A 254 -0.34 8.54 1.21
C VAL A 254 -0.09 7.63 0.00
N LYS A 255 -0.98 7.66 -0.99
CA LYS A 255 -0.93 6.84 -2.22
C LYS A 255 -1.37 7.65 -3.45
N PRO A 256 -0.56 7.76 -4.51
CA PRO A 256 0.83 7.29 -4.67
C PRO A 256 1.85 8.00 -3.78
N ALA A 257 3.10 7.48 -3.70
CA ALA A 257 4.16 8.09 -2.90
C ALA A 257 4.94 9.18 -3.68
N GLY A 258 5.63 8.81 -4.74
CA GLY A 258 6.61 9.67 -5.42
C GLY A 258 6.05 10.97 -5.95
N PRO A 259 4.92 10.98 -6.70
CA PRO A 259 4.30 12.21 -7.19
C PRO A 259 3.72 13.11 -6.09
N TYR A 260 3.56 12.60 -4.85
CA TYR A 260 2.88 13.25 -3.72
C TYR A 260 3.76 13.38 -2.48
N LEU A 261 5.10 13.52 -2.64
CA LEU A 261 6.02 13.73 -1.52
C LEU A 261 5.73 15.01 -0.73
N ASP A 262 5.16 16.02 -1.36
CA ASP A 262 4.73 17.26 -0.71
C ASP A 262 3.51 17.02 0.21
N ILE A 263 2.58 16.15 -0.19
CA ILE A 263 1.45 15.72 0.63
C ILE A 263 1.97 14.88 1.79
N LEU A 264 2.82 13.89 1.49
CA LEU A 264 3.43 13.02 2.50
C LEU A 264 4.14 13.83 3.59
N ALA A 265 4.93 14.83 3.21
CA ALA A 265 5.62 15.69 4.17
C ALA A 265 4.64 16.47 5.07
N ARG A 266 3.54 16.98 4.51
CA ARG A 266 2.51 17.69 5.28
C ARG A 266 1.75 16.77 6.21
N VAL A 267 1.39 15.57 5.76
CA VAL A 267 0.75 14.54 6.59
C VAL A 267 1.66 14.18 7.75
N ALA A 268 2.93 13.86 7.48
CA ALA A 268 3.90 13.48 8.50
C ALA A 268 4.14 14.58 9.55
N ASP A 269 4.09 15.86 9.14
CA ASP A 269 4.25 17.00 10.07
C ASP A 269 2.98 17.28 10.90
N SER A 270 1.84 16.65 10.56
CA SER A 270 0.53 16.98 11.15
C SER A 270 0.02 15.93 12.13
N VAL A 271 0.67 14.77 12.27
CA VAL A 271 0.16 13.64 13.04
C VAL A 271 1.19 13.03 13.98
N ASP A 272 0.68 12.39 15.03
CA ASP A 272 1.47 11.62 16.01
C ASP A 272 1.34 10.10 15.80
N VAL A 273 0.57 9.65 14.77
CA VAL A 273 0.45 8.24 14.39
C VAL A 273 1.44 7.87 13.30
N PRO A 274 1.76 6.57 13.11
CA PRO A 274 2.65 6.13 12.04
C PRO A 274 2.12 6.51 10.66
N VAL A 275 3.01 7.02 9.80
CA VAL A 275 2.70 7.40 8.41
C VAL A 275 3.32 6.40 7.45
N ALA A 276 2.50 5.81 6.62
CA ALA A 276 2.91 4.96 5.51
C ALA A 276 2.86 5.71 4.18
N ALA A 277 3.57 5.20 3.19
CA ALA A 277 3.46 5.65 1.81
C ALA A 277 3.48 4.46 0.86
N TYR A 278 2.67 4.50 -0.20
CA TYR A 278 2.64 3.43 -1.18
C TYR A 278 3.35 3.84 -2.48
N GLN A 279 4.55 3.28 -2.71
CA GLN A 279 5.21 3.34 -3.99
C GLN A 279 4.52 2.36 -4.93
N ILE A 280 3.65 2.89 -5.79
CA ILE A 280 2.68 2.11 -6.55
C ILE A 280 3.27 1.45 -7.81
N SER A 281 2.46 0.61 -8.43
CA SER A 281 2.83 -0.20 -9.61
C SER A 281 3.39 0.62 -10.77
N GLY A 282 2.81 1.79 -11.08
CA GLY A 282 3.32 2.66 -12.14
C GLY A 282 4.68 3.29 -11.81
N GLU A 283 4.92 3.63 -10.54
CA GLU A 283 6.23 4.12 -10.10
C GLU A 283 7.30 3.03 -10.24
N TYR A 284 6.96 1.80 -9.83
CA TYR A 284 7.79 0.61 -10.06
C TYR A 284 8.10 0.42 -11.54
N SER A 285 7.07 0.32 -12.37
CA SER A 285 7.21 0.04 -13.81
C SER A 285 7.99 1.13 -14.56
N MET A 286 7.87 2.40 -14.18
CA MET A 286 8.68 3.49 -14.77
C MET A 286 10.17 3.30 -14.54
N VAL A 287 10.57 2.91 -13.33
CA VAL A 287 11.99 2.66 -13.01
C VAL A 287 12.49 1.42 -13.76
N GLU A 288 11.73 0.32 -13.73
CA GLU A 288 12.10 -0.90 -14.44
C GLU A 288 12.25 -0.67 -15.95
N ALA A 289 11.29 0.00 -16.59
CA ALA A 289 11.34 0.30 -18.02
C ALA A 289 12.51 1.21 -18.41
N ALA A 290 12.85 2.21 -17.58
CA ALA A 290 14.00 3.09 -17.85
C ALA A 290 15.33 2.36 -17.62
N ALA A 291 15.39 1.49 -16.61
CA ALA A 291 16.58 0.68 -16.31
C ALA A 291 16.84 -0.37 -17.39
N GLU A 292 15.81 -1.06 -17.89
CA GLU A 292 15.91 -2.02 -19.01
C GLU A 292 16.55 -1.39 -20.24
N LYS A 293 16.26 -0.10 -20.50
CA LYS A 293 16.85 0.66 -21.60
C LYS A 293 18.25 1.21 -21.30
N GLY A 294 18.77 0.99 -20.09
CA GLY A 294 20.06 1.51 -19.67
C GLY A 294 20.11 3.02 -19.47
N TRP A 295 18.97 3.70 -19.35
CA TRP A 295 18.91 5.14 -19.18
C TRP A 295 19.18 5.59 -17.75
N ILE A 296 18.92 4.70 -16.77
CA ILE A 296 19.20 4.94 -15.35
C ILE A 296 19.88 3.72 -14.73
N ASP A 297 20.62 3.94 -13.65
CA ASP A 297 21.16 2.88 -12.79
C ASP A 297 20.01 2.38 -11.89
N ARG A 298 19.60 1.13 -12.10
CA ARG A 298 18.42 0.54 -11.46
C ARG A 298 18.51 0.53 -9.92
N ASP A 299 19.58 -0.03 -9.39
CA ASP A 299 19.76 -0.21 -7.95
C ASP A 299 19.82 1.12 -7.23
N ARG A 300 20.54 2.08 -7.83
CA ARG A 300 20.60 3.44 -7.29
C ARG A 300 19.25 4.15 -7.37
N ALA A 301 18.49 3.98 -8.44
CA ALA A 301 17.17 4.59 -8.58
C ALA A 301 16.17 4.02 -7.56
N ILE A 302 16.20 2.71 -7.32
CA ILE A 302 15.41 2.06 -6.27
C ILE A 302 15.72 2.69 -4.90
N LEU A 303 16.99 2.68 -4.50
CA LEU A 303 17.37 3.20 -3.18
C LEU A 303 17.14 4.72 -3.06
N GLU A 304 17.32 5.49 -4.15
CA GLU A 304 17.11 6.94 -4.15
C GLU A 304 15.62 7.30 -4.01
N THR A 305 14.73 6.61 -4.72
CA THR A 305 13.28 6.83 -4.62
C THR A 305 12.75 6.46 -3.24
N LEU A 306 13.14 5.30 -2.69
CA LEU A 306 12.79 4.87 -1.34
C LEU A 306 13.33 5.83 -0.27
N THR A 307 14.57 6.30 -0.43
CA THR A 307 15.13 7.33 0.46
C THR A 307 14.37 8.64 0.36
N GLY A 308 13.90 9.02 -0.83
CA GLY A 308 13.06 10.19 -1.05
C GLY A 308 11.75 10.12 -0.27
N ILE A 309 11.08 8.96 -0.31
CA ILE A 309 9.83 8.69 0.41
C ILE A 309 10.08 8.71 1.93
N LYS A 310 11.12 8.04 2.40
CA LYS A 310 11.51 8.06 3.83
C LYS A 310 11.82 9.47 4.31
N ARG A 311 12.56 10.24 3.53
CA ARG A 311 12.93 11.63 3.85
C ARG A 311 11.71 12.57 3.89
N ALA A 312 10.68 12.27 3.12
CA ALA A 312 9.42 13.02 3.17
C ALA A 312 8.56 12.69 4.40
N GLY A 313 8.98 11.71 5.23
CA GLY A 313 8.36 11.44 6.51
C GLY A 313 7.68 10.08 6.65
N ALA A 314 7.67 9.23 5.61
CA ALA A 314 7.13 7.89 5.74
C ALA A 314 7.95 7.06 6.75
N GLN A 315 7.27 6.44 7.70
CA GLN A 315 7.86 5.44 8.58
C GLN A 315 7.86 4.07 7.91
N ASN A 316 6.78 3.74 7.20
CA ASN A 316 6.62 2.49 6.48
C ASN A 316 6.41 2.76 4.98
N ILE A 317 6.96 1.91 4.14
CA ILE A 317 6.88 2.05 2.67
C ILE A 317 6.41 0.74 2.07
N LEU A 318 5.21 0.78 1.47
CA LEU A 318 4.74 -0.30 0.63
C LEU A 318 5.46 -0.19 -0.72
N THR A 319 6.20 -1.23 -1.09
CA THR A 319 6.95 -1.25 -2.35
C THR A 319 7.14 -2.67 -2.87
N TYR A 320 7.03 -2.87 -4.17
CA TYR A 320 7.28 -4.16 -4.81
C TYR A 320 8.76 -4.57 -4.77
N TRP A 321 9.67 -3.65 -4.46
CA TRP A 321 11.08 -3.94 -4.21
C TRP A 321 11.39 -4.29 -2.74
N ALA A 322 10.41 -4.48 -1.86
CA ALA A 322 10.62 -4.61 -0.42
C ALA A 322 11.73 -5.61 -0.06
N VAL A 323 11.65 -6.84 -0.57
CA VAL A 323 12.65 -7.90 -0.32
C VAL A 323 14.00 -7.58 -0.97
N GLU A 324 14.00 -7.10 -2.21
CA GLU A 324 15.22 -6.74 -2.95
C GLU A 324 15.94 -5.58 -2.30
N ALA A 325 15.22 -4.49 -2.01
CA ALA A 325 15.77 -3.32 -1.34
C ALA A 325 16.31 -3.67 0.06
N ALA A 326 15.61 -4.52 0.83
CA ALA A 326 16.08 -5.00 2.11
C ALA A 326 17.41 -5.76 2.00
N ARG A 327 17.57 -6.59 0.96
CA ARG A 327 18.83 -7.29 0.67
C ARG A 327 19.96 -6.35 0.25
N MET A 328 19.67 -5.26 -0.48
CA MET A 328 20.67 -4.22 -0.86
C MET A 328 21.18 -3.42 0.35
N LEU A 329 20.46 -3.39 1.46
CA LEU A 329 20.84 -2.64 2.67
C LEU A 329 21.73 -3.44 3.63
N ARG A 330 21.88 -4.73 3.40
CA ARG A 330 22.77 -5.65 4.16
C ARG A 330 24.19 -5.58 3.61
#